data_33c8041cc9ef79c0c97dc7842393a8cf
#
_entry.id   33c8041cc9ef79c0c97dc7842393a8cf
#
_cell.length_a   1.000
_cell.length_b   1.000
_cell.length_c   1.000
_cell.angle_alpha   90.00
_cell.angle_beta   90.00
_cell.angle_gamma   90.00
#
_symmetry.space_group_name_H-M   'P 1'
#
loop_
_entity.id
_entity.type
_entity.pdbx_description
1 polymer ?
#
loop_
_entity_poly.entity_id
_entity_poly.type
_entity_poly.pdbx_seq_one_letter_code
_entity_poly.pdbx_strand_id
1 'polypeptide(L)'
;PENAINLVEDTSRETATQMMKLNGYLDVLIPRGGAGLIRSVVMNATVPVIETGTGNCHIYVDASADLEMAKNILDNAKCQRPSVCNAAESLLVHRDVVAKFLPMAAEGLAGDHVTIHGCARTTEILGDAILPATDEDYGREYLGYEISCKVVDSLDEAIDHINRFNTGHSECIVTRDYDASQRFLEEVDAAAVYVNASTRFTDGFEFGFGAEIGISTQKLHARGPMGLNTLTTTKYSIYGNGQVRS
;
A
#
# COMPACT_ATOMS: atom_id res chain seq x y z
N PRO A 1 7.86 -29.81 16.84
CA PRO A 1 9.17 -29.90 17.51
C PRO A 1 9.37 -28.68 18.41
N GLU A 2 9.97 -28.87 19.59
CA GLU A 2 10.20 -27.79 20.57
C GLU A 2 11.05 -26.64 19.99
N ASN A 3 11.92 -26.94 19.07
CA ASN A 3 12.83 -25.98 18.44
C ASN A 3 12.30 -25.41 17.10
N ALA A 4 11.00 -25.54 16.83
CA ALA A 4 10.41 -24.99 15.59
C ALA A 4 10.26 -23.46 15.63
N ILE A 5 10.19 -22.88 16.84
CA ILE A 5 10.10 -21.43 17.07
C ILE A 5 11.16 -21.07 18.10
N ASN A 6 12.01 -20.12 17.77
CA ASN A 6 13.07 -19.65 18.63
C ASN A 6 12.98 -18.13 18.81
N LEU A 7 13.27 -17.66 20.01
CA LEU A 7 13.38 -16.25 20.34
C LEU A 7 14.86 -15.88 20.54
N VAL A 8 15.29 -14.82 19.89
CA VAL A 8 16.59 -14.20 20.17
C VAL A 8 16.42 -13.26 21.36
N GLU A 9 17.05 -13.59 22.47
CA GLU A 9 16.90 -12.85 23.73
C GLU A 9 17.64 -11.49 23.72
N ASP A 10 18.76 -11.41 23.00
CA ASP A 10 19.52 -10.17 22.86
C ASP A 10 18.84 -9.22 21.85
N THR A 11 18.37 -8.10 22.37
CA THR A 11 17.67 -7.06 21.59
C THR A 11 18.60 -5.98 21.03
N SER A 12 19.92 -6.19 21.09
CA SER A 12 20.91 -5.23 20.60
C SER A 12 20.85 -5.08 19.06
N ARG A 13 21.24 -3.90 18.58
CA ARG A 13 21.37 -3.66 17.14
C ARG A 13 22.49 -4.49 16.50
N GLU A 14 23.49 -4.85 17.31
CA GLU A 14 24.60 -5.70 16.86
C GLU A 14 24.09 -7.11 16.55
N THR A 15 23.33 -7.71 17.42
CA THR A 15 22.70 -9.03 17.20
C THR A 15 21.76 -9.02 16.00
N ALA A 16 20.95 -7.96 15.83
CA ALA A 16 20.14 -7.80 14.62
C ALA A 16 20.99 -7.76 13.34
N THR A 17 22.16 -7.08 13.38
CA THR A 17 23.09 -7.03 12.24
C THR A 17 23.74 -8.39 11.98
N GLN A 18 24.05 -9.15 13.03
CA GLN A 18 24.57 -10.51 12.89
C GLN A 18 23.53 -11.44 12.25
N MET A 19 22.26 -11.35 12.65
CA MET A 19 21.17 -12.12 12.03
C MET A 19 21.06 -11.89 10.52
N MET A 20 21.30 -10.67 10.04
CA MET A 20 21.28 -10.35 8.62
C MET A 20 22.33 -11.14 7.78
N LYS A 21 23.31 -11.75 8.44
CA LYS A 21 24.45 -12.47 7.82
C LYS A 21 24.46 -13.96 8.13
N LEU A 22 23.42 -14.52 8.77
CA LEU A 22 23.33 -15.93 9.14
C LEU A 22 22.97 -16.82 7.94
N ASN A 23 23.73 -16.73 6.86
CA ASN A 23 23.57 -17.63 5.70
C ASN A 23 23.81 -19.09 6.13
N GLY A 24 22.96 -19.99 5.63
CA GLY A 24 23.00 -21.42 5.98
C GLY A 24 22.25 -21.78 7.28
N TYR A 25 21.81 -20.77 8.04
CA TYR A 25 20.91 -20.95 9.18
C TYR A 25 19.53 -20.35 8.94
N LEU A 26 19.49 -19.24 8.17
CA LEU A 26 18.25 -18.57 7.79
C LEU A 26 18.11 -18.57 6.25
N ASP A 27 16.96 -18.98 5.76
CA ASP A 27 16.61 -18.99 4.35
C ASP A 27 16.07 -17.63 3.89
N VAL A 28 15.38 -16.91 4.78
CA VAL A 28 14.78 -15.61 4.48
C VAL A 28 14.65 -14.74 5.74
N LEU A 29 14.77 -13.43 5.56
CA LEU A 29 14.46 -12.41 6.55
C LEU A 29 13.21 -11.64 6.13
N ILE A 30 12.30 -11.42 7.06
CA ILE A 30 11.11 -10.58 6.87
C ILE A 30 11.13 -9.48 7.93
N PRO A 31 11.76 -8.32 7.63
CA PRO A 31 11.88 -7.25 8.61
C PRO A 31 10.51 -6.63 8.91
N ARG A 32 10.25 -6.37 10.21
CA ARG A 32 9.06 -5.69 10.69
C ARG A 32 9.48 -4.48 11.51
N GLY A 33 8.99 -3.29 11.13
CA GLY A 33 9.32 -2.04 11.82
C GLY A 33 9.25 -0.84 10.90
N GLY A 34 9.77 0.30 11.33
CA GLY A 34 9.77 1.53 10.54
C GLY A 34 10.72 1.47 9.33
N ALA A 35 10.52 2.36 8.37
CA ALA A 35 11.25 2.44 7.09
C ALA A 35 12.79 2.39 7.25
N GLY A 36 13.33 2.99 8.30
CA GLY A 36 14.77 2.98 8.57
C GLY A 36 15.34 1.58 8.87
N LEU A 37 14.60 0.76 9.65
CA LEU A 37 15.00 -0.63 9.91
C LEU A 37 14.90 -1.46 8.63
N ILE A 38 13.79 -1.37 7.91
CA ILE A 38 13.57 -2.12 6.67
C ILE A 38 14.68 -1.82 5.67
N ARG A 39 14.97 -0.52 5.42
CA ARG A 39 16.05 -0.09 4.56
C ARG A 39 17.43 -0.62 5.02
N SER A 40 17.70 -0.60 6.34
CA SER A 40 18.95 -1.13 6.88
C SER A 40 19.10 -2.63 6.60
N VAL A 41 18.03 -3.41 6.77
CA VAL A 41 18.06 -4.86 6.48
C VAL A 41 18.28 -5.10 4.99
N VAL A 42 17.51 -4.45 4.11
CA VAL A 42 17.62 -4.60 2.66
C VAL A 42 19.04 -4.28 2.15
N MET A 43 19.68 -3.24 2.71
CA MET A 43 21.02 -2.80 2.26
C MET A 43 22.18 -3.61 2.85
N ASN A 44 22.00 -4.28 3.99
CA ASN A 44 23.11 -4.91 4.71
C ASN A 44 22.99 -6.43 4.84
N ALA A 45 21.81 -7.01 4.58
CA ALA A 45 21.62 -8.45 4.69
C ALA A 45 22.31 -9.18 3.53
N THR A 46 22.88 -10.34 3.86
CA THR A 46 23.34 -11.33 2.88
C THR A 46 22.38 -12.52 2.81
N VAL A 47 21.51 -12.69 3.81
CA VAL A 47 20.36 -13.58 3.76
C VAL A 47 19.29 -12.92 2.87
N PRO A 48 18.61 -13.65 2.00
CA PRO A 48 17.51 -13.13 1.20
C PRO A 48 16.46 -12.38 2.05
N VAL A 49 15.97 -11.23 1.56
CA VAL A 49 15.02 -10.39 2.30
C VAL A 49 13.72 -10.27 1.52
N ILE A 50 12.62 -10.51 2.20
CA ILE A 50 11.30 -10.09 1.73
C ILE A 50 10.91 -8.87 2.57
N GLU A 51 10.97 -7.68 1.96
CA GLU A 51 10.61 -6.46 2.67
C GLU A 51 9.10 -6.26 2.72
N THR A 52 8.63 -5.70 3.83
CA THR A 52 7.28 -5.17 3.96
C THR A 52 7.36 -3.67 3.72
N GLY A 53 6.59 -3.17 2.75
CA GLY A 53 6.64 -1.76 2.35
C GLY A 53 5.92 -0.82 3.33
N THR A 54 6.23 0.46 3.22
CA THR A 54 5.38 1.55 3.71
C THR A 54 4.17 1.69 2.78
N GLY A 55 3.07 2.28 3.24
CA GLY A 55 1.84 2.39 2.47
C GLY A 55 1.41 3.84 2.18
N ASN A 56 1.90 4.44 1.09
CA ASN A 56 1.29 5.66 0.57
C ASN A 56 0.22 5.28 -0.46
N CYS A 57 -0.98 4.94 0.04
CA CYS A 57 -2.09 4.46 -0.78
C CYS A 57 -2.96 5.61 -1.29
N HIS A 58 -3.38 5.54 -2.56
CA HIS A 58 -4.20 6.57 -3.20
C HIS A 58 -5.63 6.10 -3.43
N ILE A 59 -6.56 7.05 -3.29
CA ILE A 59 -7.92 6.94 -3.80
C ILE A 59 -8.08 7.95 -4.91
N TYR A 60 -8.33 7.50 -6.14
CA TYR A 60 -8.66 8.37 -7.27
C TYR A 60 -10.15 8.35 -7.55
N VAL A 61 -10.76 9.53 -7.52
CA VAL A 61 -12.18 9.74 -7.85
C VAL A 61 -12.28 10.26 -9.28
N ASP A 62 -12.69 9.38 -10.18
CA ASP A 62 -12.77 9.61 -11.60
C ASP A 62 -13.96 10.50 -11.98
N ALA A 63 -13.95 11.05 -13.22
CA ALA A 63 -15.03 11.88 -13.78
C ALA A 63 -16.40 11.20 -13.74
N SER A 64 -16.45 9.88 -13.90
CA SER A 64 -17.68 9.08 -13.92
C SER A 64 -18.06 8.48 -12.56
N ALA A 65 -17.35 8.82 -11.49
CA ALA A 65 -17.51 8.22 -10.18
C ALA A 65 -18.93 8.41 -9.61
N ASP A 66 -19.39 7.40 -8.87
CA ASP A 66 -20.46 7.58 -7.89
C ASP A 66 -19.90 8.28 -6.67
N LEU A 67 -20.31 9.51 -6.42
CA LEU A 67 -19.72 10.36 -5.39
C LEU A 67 -20.03 9.89 -3.96
N GLU A 68 -21.20 9.30 -3.72
CA GLU A 68 -21.51 8.70 -2.43
C GLU A 68 -20.67 7.44 -2.17
N MET A 69 -20.50 6.60 -3.18
CA MET A 69 -19.58 5.47 -3.10
C MET A 69 -18.14 5.95 -2.83
N ALA A 70 -17.69 6.98 -3.53
CA ALA A 70 -16.34 7.53 -3.37
C ALA A 70 -16.13 8.08 -1.95
N LYS A 71 -17.12 8.79 -1.38
CA LYS A 71 -17.11 9.27 0.00
C LYS A 71 -16.96 8.10 0.99
N ASN A 72 -17.82 7.08 0.86
CA ASN A 72 -17.80 5.94 1.76
C ASN A 72 -16.49 5.15 1.69
N ILE A 73 -15.92 4.99 0.49
CA ILE A 73 -14.61 4.35 0.28
C ILE A 73 -13.51 5.18 0.94
N LEU A 74 -13.50 6.50 0.74
CA LEU A 74 -12.51 7.41 1.33
C LEU A 74 -12.56 7.40 2.86
N ASP A 75 -13.76 7.55 3.44
CA ASP A 75 -13.95 7.52 4.88
C ASP A 75 -13.45 6.20 5.49
N ASN A 76 -13.82 5.06 4.89
CA ASN A 76 -13.33 3.77 5.35
C ASN A 76 -11.81 3.63 5.18
N ALA A 77 -11.28 4.02 4.01
CA ALA A 77 -9.87 3.87 3.71
C ALA A 77 -8.97 4.74 4.60
N LYS A 78 -9.44 5.94 5.01
CA LYS A 78 -8.67 6.85 5.86
C LYS A 78 -8.97 6.70 7.34
N CYS A 79 -10.26 6.59 7.73
CA CYS A 79 -10.67 6.81 9.11
C CYS A 79 -10.81 5.53 9.93
N GLN A 80 -11.09 4.38 9.30
CA GLN A 80 -11.27 3.12 10.04
C GLN A 80 -10.04 2.75 10.90
N ARG A 81 -8.84 2.92 10.37
CA ARG A 81 -7.56 2.68 11.07
C ARG A 81 -6.42 3.41 10.35
N PRO A 82 -6.15 4.67 10.69
CA PRO A 82 -5.22 5.49 9.91
C PRO A 82 -3.74 5.08 10.06
N SER A 83 -3.37 4.34 11.10
CA SER A 83 -1.98 3.98 11.42
C SER A 83 -1.49 2.67 10.79
N VAL A 84 -2.11 2.22 9.70
CA VAL A 84 -1.73 0.98 9.00
C VAL A 84 -1.39 1.27 7.54
N CYS A 85 -0.52 0.43 6.98
CA CYS A 85 0.07 0.62 5.65
C CYS A 85 -0.93 0.61 4.47
N ASN A 86 -2.13 0.04 4.64
CA ASN A 86 -3.18 0.04 3.61
C ASN A 86 -4.23 1.16 3.79
N ALA A 87 -4.02 2.07 4.77
CA ALA A 87 -4.84 3.27 4.89
C ALA A 87 -4.57 4.25 3.73
N ALA A 88 -5.59 5.00 3.31
CA ALA A 88 -5.40 6.04 2.31
C ALA A 88 -4.58 7.21 2.88
N GLU A 89 -3.56 7.63 2.13
CA GLU A 89 -2.70 8.76 2.46
C GLU A 89 -2.80 9.89 1.43
N SER A 90 -3.36 9.58 0.25
CA SER A 90 -3.51 10.53 -0.83
C SER A 90 -4.87 10.38 -1.54
N LEU A 91 -5.52 11.51 -1.79
CA LEU A 91 -6.77 11.65 -2.52
C LEU A 91 -6.52 12.39 -3.83
N LEU A 92 -6.86 11.77 -4.94
CA LEU A 92 -6.90 12.42 -6.26
C LEU A 92 -8.34 12.59 -6.70
N VAL A 93 -8.69 13.76 -7.23
CA VAL A 93 -10.06 14.05 -7.68
C VAL A 93 -10.04 14.63 -9.09
N HIS A 94 -10.80 14.02 -9.98
CA HIS A 94 -10.95 14.55 -11.35
C HIS A 94 -11.62 15.93 -11.33
N ARG A 95 -11.13 16.86 -12.14
CA ARG A 95 -11.61 18.25 -12.22
C ARG A 95 -13.12 18.38 -12.43
N ASP A 96 -13.74 17.46 -13.17
CA ASP A 96 -15.15 17.55 -13.54
C ASP A 96 -16.10 17.23 -12.38
N VAL A 97 -15.61 16.54 -11.34
CA VAL A 97 -16.40 16.19 -10.16
C VAL A 97 -15.95 16.92 -8.90
N VAL A 98 -14.80 17.59 -8.94
CA VAL A 98 -14.15 18.17 -7.77
C VAL A 98 -15.03 19.17 -7.01
N ALA A 99 -15.75 20.04 -7.70
CA ALA A 99 -16.60 21.06 -7.07
C ALA A 99 -17.74 20.45 -6.22
N LYS A 100 -18.19 19.24 -6.58
CA LYS A 100 -19.23 18.52 -5.84
C LYS A 100 -18.62 17.60 -4.79
N PHE A 101 -17.55 16.91 -5.15
CA PHE A 101 -17.00 15.86 -4.31
C PHE A 101 -16.18 16.39 -3.13
N LEU A 102 -15.33 17.41 -3.32
CA LEU A 102 -14.47 17.90 -2.23
C LEU A 102 -15.24 18.39 -0.99
N PRO A 103 -16.36 19.14 -1.11
CA PRO A 103 -17.15 19.48 0.07
C PRO A 103 -17.71 18.25 0.80
N MET A 104 -18.17 17.24 0.05
CA MET A 104 -18.68 15.97 0.63
C MET A 104 -17.56 15.18 1.33
N ALA A 105 -16.38 15.13 0.73
CA ALA A 105 -15.21 14.47 1.31
C ALA A 105 -14.75 15.18 2.58
N ALA A 106 -14.65 16.51 2.56
CA ALA A 106 -14.25 17.31 3.72
C ALA A 106 -15.25 17.15 4.88
N GLU A 107 -16.56 17.12 4.61
CA GLU A 107 -17.60 16.87 5.62
C GLU A 107 -17.45 15.47 6.24
N GLY A 108 -17.21 14.41 5.44
CA GLY A 108 -17.00 13.06 5.95
C GLY A 108 -15.76 13.00 6.85
N LEU A 109 -14.64 13.49 6.36
CA LEU A 109 -13.35 13.46 7.07
C LEU A 109 -13.32 14.34 8.33
N ALA A 110 -14.17 15.37 8.42
CA ALA A 110 -14.24 16.29 9.57
C ALA A 110 -14.65 15.58 10.86
N GLY A 111 -15.45 14.52 10.78
CA GLY A 111 -15.89 13.73 11.95
C GLY A 111 -14.72 13.12 12.72
N ASP A 112 -13.66 12.76 12.03
CA ASP A 112 -12.42 12.18 12.57
C ASP A 112 -11.28 13.21 12.65
N HIS A 113 -11.57 14.51 12.44
CA HIS A 113 -10.59 15.60 12.48
C HIS A 113 -9.42 15.42 11.51
N VAL A 114 -9.67 14.86 10.32
CA VAL A 114 -8.61 14.65 9.32
C VAL A 114 -8.15 15.99 8.74
N THR A 115 -6.86 16.26 8.83
CA THR A 115 -6.23 17.40 8.19
C THR A 115 -5.98 17.11 6.71
N ILE A 116 -6.46 17.98 5.83
CA ILE A 116 -6.25 17.85 4.38
C ILE A 116 -5.12 18.78 3.95
N HIS A 117 -4.12 18.24 3.27
CA HIS A 117 -3.06 19.00 2.60
C HIS A 117 -3.42 19.09 1.10
N GLY A 118 -3.93 20.23 0.66
CA GLY A 118 -4.52 20.40 -0.67
C GLY A 118 -3.65 21.19 -1.65
N CYS A 119 -3.71 20.82 -2.94
CA CYS A 119 -3.15 21.66 -4.01
C CYS A 119 -3.92 23.00 -4.13
N ALA A 120 -3.41 23.95 -4.90
CA ALA A 120 -4.04 25.26 -5.10
C ALA A 120 -5.54 25.16 -5.48
N ARG A 121 -5.90 24.24 -6.41
CA ARG A 121 -7.30 24.03 -6.83
C ARG A 121 -8.16 23.44 -5.68
N THR A 122 -7.60 22.65 -4.82
CA THR A 122 -8.29 22.15 -3.60
C THR A 122 -8.54 23.29 -2.62
N THR A 123 -7.54 24.17 -2.42
CA THR A 123 -7.64 25.34 -1.55
C THR A 123 -8.67 26.37 -2.10
N GLU A 124 -8.77 26.55 -3.41
CA GLU A 124 -9.80 27.41 -4.02
C GLU A 124 -11.23 26.97 -3.67
N ILE A 125 -11.45 25.67 -3.47
CA ILE A 125 -12.78 25.09 -3.18
C ILE A 125 -13.04 25.01 -1.67
N LEU A 126 -12.06 24.59 -0.87
CA LEU A 126 -12.24 24.34 0.56
C LEU A 126 -11.77 25.51 1.45
N GLY A 127 -11.09 26.52 0.89
CA GLY A 127 -10.63 27.71 1.59
C GLY A 127 -9.62 27.42 2.69
N ASP A 128 -9.73 28.18 3.77
CA ASP A 128 -8.80 28.14 4.92
C ASP A 128 -9.01 26.91 5.83
N ALA A 129 -9.93 26.01 5.48
CA ALA A 129 -10.19 24.78 6.23
C ALA A 129 -9.09 23.71 6.04
N ILE A 130 -8.17 23.93 5.11
CA ILE A 130 -7.12 22.96 4.74
C ILE A 130 -5.75 23.62 4.74
N LEU A 131 -4.70 22.80 4.74
CA LEU A 131 -3.31 23.25 4.60
C LEU A 131 -2.86 23.14 3.13
N PRO A 132 -1.96 24.04 2.67
CA PRO A 132 -1.37 23.91 1.34
C PRO A 132 -0.43 22.67 1.29
N ALA A 133 -0.58 21.85 0.26
CA ALA A 133 0.29 20.70 0.02
C ALA A 133 1.62 21.13 -0.62
N THR A 134 2.67 20.41 -0.27
CA THR A 134 3.98 20.44 -0.93
C THR A 134 4.23 19.13 -1.67
N ASP A 135 5.28 19.03 -2.47
CA ASP A 135 5.66 17.77 -3.15
C ASP A 135 5.97 16.64 -2.15
N GLU A 136 6.43 16.98 -0.95
CA GLU A 136 6.70 16.01 0.12
C GLU A 136 5.41 15.37 0.65
N ASP A 137 4.32 16.14 0.69
CA ASP A 137 3.02 15.66 1.18
C ASP A 137 2.44 14.55 0.30
N TYR A 138 2.68 14.59 -1.01
CA TYR A 138 2.20 13.57 -1.93
C TYR A 138 2.94 12.24 -1.82
N GLY A 139 4.17 12.23 -1.32
CA GLY A 139 4.97 11.01 -1.10
C GLY A 139 4.97 10.53 0.35
N ARG A 140 4.21 11.17 1.24
CA ARG A 140 4.28 10.94 2.67
C ARG A 140 3.27 9.90 3.15
N GLU A 141 3.74 8.95 3.96
CA GLU A 141 2.89 8.10 4.79
C GLU A 141 2.69 8.80 6.14
N TYR A 142 1.51 9.37 6.36
CA TYR A 142 1.20 10.14 7.58
C TYR A 142 0.98 9.27 8.81
N LEU A 143 0.42 8.07 8.62
CA LEU A 143 0.06 7.14 9.70
C LEU A 143 -0.89 7.75 10.75
N GLY A 144 -1.64 8.76 10.37
CA GLY A 144 -2.52 9.54 11.23
C GLY A 144 -3.71 10.13 10.49
N TYR A 145 -4.41 11.02 11.13
CA TYR A 145 -5.56 11.73 10.57
C TYR A 145 -5.11 12.93 9.71
N GLU A 146 -4.29 12.63 8.71
CA GLU A 146 -3.84 13.57 7.70
C GLU A 146 -3.93 12.89 6.32
N ILE A 147 -4.20 13.67 5.26
CA ILE A 147 -4.28 13.17 3.88
C ILE A 147 -3.87 14.27 2.90
N SER A 148 -3.08 13.92 1.89
CA SER A 148 -2.83 14.81 0.77
C SER A 148 -4.00 14.79 -0.23
N CYS A 149 -4.27 15.91 -0.89
CA CYS A 149 -5.34 16.03 -1.88
C CYS A 149 -4.90 16.81 -3.11
N LYS A 150 -5.04 16.22 -4.29
CA LYS A 150 -4.73 16.87 -5.56
C LYS A 150 -5.89 16.75 -6.56
N VAL A 151 -6.16 17.84 -7.24
CA VAL A 151 -7.07 17.86 -8.40
C VAL A 151 -6.28 17.51 -9.65
N VAL A 152 -6.77 16.55 -10.42
CA VAL A 152 -6.16 16.09 -11.68
C VAL A 152 -7.08 16.35 -12.86
N ASP A 153 -6.51 16.54 -14.05
CA ASP A 153 -7.25 16.92 -15.26
C ASP A 153 -7.68 15.70 -16.10
N SER A 154 -7.08 14.53 -15.84
CA SER A 154 -7.35 13.31 -16.60
C SER A 154 -6.96 12.06 -15.80
N LEU A 155 -7.40 10.89 -16.31
CA LEU A 155 -6.94 9.59 -15.84
C LEU A 155 -5.42 9.43 -16.00
N ASP A 156 -4.85 9.93 -17.12
CA ASP A 156 -3.40 9.86 -17.36
C ASP A 156 -2.63 10.61 -16.27
N GLU A 157 -3.05 11.84 -15.93
CA GLU A 157 -2.41 12.58 -14.84
C GLU A 157 -2.54 11.87 -13.48
N ALA A 158 -3.68 11.21 -13.23
CA ALA A 158 -3.87 10.44 -12.01
C ALA A 158 -2.92 9.24 -11.94
N ILE A 159 -2.81 8.48 -13.02
CA ILE A 159 -1.91 7.31 -13.12
C ILE A 159 -0.45 7.75 -12.98
N ASP A 160 -0.03 8.80 -13.67
CA ASP A 160 1.33 9.35 -13.59
C ASP A 160 1.66 9.82 -12.17
N HIS A 161 0.72 10.51 -11.52
CA HIS A 161 0.89 10.94 -10.14
C HIS A 161 1.03 9.76 -9.18
N ILE A 162 0.13 8.78 -9.28
CA ILE A 162 0.16 7.59 -8.45
C ILE A 162 1.49 6.84 -8.65
N ASN A 163 1.87 6.55 -9.89
CA ASN A 163 3.12 5.82 -10.17
C ASN A 163 4.38 6.56 -9.73
N ARG A 164 4.31 7.91 -9.63
CA ARG A 164 5.42 8.71 -9.11
C ARG A 164 5.53 8.70 -7.59
N PHE A 165 4.41 8.71 -6.87
CA PHE A 165 4.40 8.95 -5.42
C PHE A 165 4.00 7.73 -4.59
N ASN A 166 3.44 6.69 -5.19
CA ASN A 166 3.06 5.48 -4.47
C ASN A 166 4.27 4.72 -3.94
N THR A 167 4.01 3.83 -3.01
CA THR A 167 5.00 2.89 -2.47
C THR A 167 4.84 1.48 -3.06
N GLY A 168 4.00 1.31 -4.09
CA GLY A 168 3.68 0.02 -4.69
C GLY A 168 2.76 -0.85 -3.83
N HIS A 169 2.02 -0.25 -2.88
CA HIS A 169 1.21 -1.00 -1.92
C HIS A 169 -0.22 -1.26 -2.42
N SER A 170 -1.10 -0.27 -2.33
CA SER A 170 -2.53 -0.44 -2.65
C SER A 170 -3.11 0.84 -3.21
N GLU A 171 -3.73 0.74 -4.37
CA GLU A 171 -4.25 1.90 -5.10
C GLU A 171 -5.70 1.64 -5.51
N CYS A 172 -6.55 2.67 -5.52
CA CYS A 172 -7.96 2.52 -5.86
C CYS A 172 -8.43 3.61 -6.82
N ILE A 173 -9.19 3.21 -7.84
CA ILE A 173 -10.04 4.10 -8.64
C ILE A 173 -11.51 3.92 -8.25
N VAL A 174 -12.24 5.02 -8.12
CA VAL A 174 -13.70 4.99 -8.07
C VAL A 174 -14.24 5.51 -9.38
N THR A 175 -14.90 4.65 -10.15
CA THR A 175 -15.35 4.95 -11.53
C THR A 175 -16.55 4.09 -11.91
N ARG A 176 -17.38 4.58 -12.86
CA ARG A 176 -18.38 3.79 -13.58
C ARG A 176 -17.96 3.51 -15.03
N ASP A 177 -16.83 4.06 -15.46
CA ASP A 177 -16.28 3.84 -16.78
C ASP A 177 -15.45 2.55 -16.80
N TYR A 178 -15.84 1.61 -17.67
CA TYR A 178 -15.16 0.33 -17.81
C TYR A 178 -13.73 0.50 -18.32
N ASP A 179 -13.55 1.32 -19.37
CA ASP A 179 -12.24 1.49 -20.00
C ASP A 179 -11.26 2.18 -19.05
N ALA A 180 -11.72 3.20 -18.31
CA ALA A 180 -10.92 3.84 -17.26
C ALA A 180 -10.51 2.83 -16.16
N SER A 181 -11.43 1.93 -15.77
CA SER A 181 -11.15 0.92 -14.77
C SER A 181 -10.07 -0.09 -15.22
N GLN A 182 -10.14 -0.54 -16.49
CA GLN A 182 -9.17 -1.50 -17.04
C GLN A 182 -7.79 -0.84 -17.19
N ARG A 183 -7.72 0.38 -17.71
CA ARG A 183 -6.46 1.12 -17.82
C ARG A 183 -5.82 1.33 -16.44
N PHE A 184 -6.60 1.71 -15.44
CA PHE A 184 -6.09 1.90 -14.08
C PHE A 184 -5.52 0.59 -13.51
N LEU A 185 -6.21 -0.54 -13.69
CA LEU A 185 -5.73 -1.86 -13.24
C LEU A 185 -4.44 -2.29 -13.93
N GLU A 186 -4.25 -1.94 -15.21
CA GLU A 186 -3.09 -2.35 -16.00
C GLU A 186 -1.89 -1.41 -15.83
N GLU A 187 -2.13 -0.09 -15.72
CA GLU A 187 -1.09 0.93 -15.79
C GLU A 187 -0.57 1.36 -14.41
N VAL A 188 -1.32 1.12 -13.32
CA VAL A 188 -0.89 1.45 -11.95
C VAL A 188 -0.01 0.33 -11.39
N ASP A 189 1.22 0.66 -11.01
CA ASP A 189 2.19 -0.29 -10.49
C ASP A 189 2.11 -0.42 -8.96
N ALA A 190 1.21 -1.26 -8.50
CA ALA A 190 1.05 -1.58 -7.08
C ALA A 190 0.83 -3.08 -6.85
N ALA A 191 0.99 -3.54 -5.61
CA ALA A 191 0.75 -4.94 -5.22
C ALA A 191 -0.74 -5.29 -5.24
N ALA A 192 -1.61 -4.31 -4.95
CA ALA A 192 -3.05 -4.44 -5.05
C ALA A 192 -3.65 -3.20 -5.71
N VAL A 193 -4.45 -3.40 -6.75
CA VAL A 193 -5.14 -2.32 -7.47
C VAL A 193 -6.62 -2.61 -7.47
N TYR A 194 -7.41 -1.63 -7.04
CA TYR A 194 -8.83 -1.78 -6.78
C TYR A 194 -9.67 -0.90 -7.71
N VAL A 195 -10.81 -1.42 -8.08
CA VAL A 195 -11.91 -0.66 -8.68
C VAL A 195 -13.08 -0.68 -7.69
N ASN A 196 -13.52 0.50 -7.25
CA ASN A 196 -14.71 0.67 -6.41
C ASN A 196 -14.67 -0.10 -5.08
N ALA A 197 -13.50 -0.21 -4.46
CA ALA A 197 -13.33 -0.85 -3.15
C ALA A 197 -12.25 -0.14 -2.32
N SER A 198 -12.38 -0.20 -1.01
CA SER A 198 -11.41 0.37 -0.08
C SER A 198 -10.06 -0.35 -0.14
N THR A 199 -8.97 0.39 -0.06
CA THR A 199 -7.61 -0.17 0.06
C THR A 199 -7.41 -0.98 1.34
N ARG A 200 -8.30 -0.82 2.34
CA ARG A 200 -8.32 -1.59 3.57
C ARG A 200 -8.51 -3.10 3.36
N PHE A 201 -9.01 -3.52 2.22
CA PHE A 201 -9.10 -4.94 1.86
C PHE A 201 -7.76 -5.60 1.55
N THR A 202 -6.65 -4.86 1.41
CA THR A 202 -5.32 -5.46 1.28
C THR A 202 -4.86 -6.04 2.62
N ASP A 203 -5.37 -7.22 2.94
CA ASP A 203 -5.17 -7.90 4.21
C ASP A 203 -5.22 -9.43 4.00
N GLY A 204 -4.35 -10.15 4.69
CA GLY A 204 -4.25 -11.60 4.51
C GLY A 204 -5.48 -12.38 4.94
N PHE A 205 -6.27 -11.88 5.89
CA PHE A 205 -7.54 -12.50 6.28
C PHE A 205 -8.63 -12.20 5.25
N GLU A 206 -8.72 -10.94 4.80
CA GLU A 206 -9.67 -10.52 3.77
C GLU A 206 -9.41 -11.24 2.43
N PHE A 207 -8.14 -11.52 2.10
CA PHE A 207 -7.76 -12.29 0.91
C PHE A 207 -7.92 -13.81 1.09
N GLY A 208 -8.35 -14.27 2.26
CA GLY A 208 -8.58 -15.69 2.54
C GLY A 208 -7.33 -16.51 2.82
N PHE A 209 -6.19 -15.87 3.13
CA PHE A 209 -4.94 -16.57 3.45
C PHE A 209 -4.87 -17.08 4.89
N GLY A 210 -5.82 -16.70 5.74
CA GLY A 210 -5.94 -17.15 7.14
C GLY A 210 -4.89 -16.62 8.10
N ALA A 211 -3.93 -15.83 7.61
CA ALA A 211 -2.90 -15.15 8.39
C ALA A 211 -2.23 -14.06 7.55
N GLU A 212 -1.55 -13.13 8.21
CA GLU A 212 -0.67 -12.17 7.55
C GLU A 212 0.59 -11.93 8.38
N ILE A 213 1.76 -12.09 7.75
CA ILE A 213 3.03 -11.67 8.32
C ILE A 213 3.42 -10.27 7.86
N GLY A 214 2.75 -9.75 6.87
CA GLY A 214 2.93 -8.41 6.31
C GLY A 214 2.57 -8.37 4.83
N ILE A 215 2.70 -7.18 4.26
CA ILE A 215 2.39 -6.91 2.86
C ILE A 215 3.68 -6.49 2.16
N SER A 216 4.11 -7.27 1.17
CA SER A 216 5.30 -6.96 0.38
C SER A 216 4.95 -6.13 -0.84
N THR A 217 5.72 -5.06 -1.06
CA THR A 217 5.61 -4.23 -2.27
C THR A 217 6.68 -4.57 -3.33
N GLN A 218 7.57 -5.51 -3.02
CA GLN A 218 8.61 -5.96 -3.94
C GLN A 218 8.02 -6.69 -5.15
N LYS A 219 8.68 -6.55 -6.31
CA LYS A 219 8.35 -7.32 -7.53
C LYS A 219 9.00 -8.71 -7.50
N LEU A 220 8.76 -9.44 -6.42
CA LEU A 220 9.19 -10.82 -6.18
C LEU A 220 7.96 -11.73 -6.03
N HIS A 221 8.18 -13.04 -5.83
CA HIS A 221 7.09 -14.01 -5.68
C HIS A 221 6.20 -13.81 -4.44
N ALA A 222 6.72 -13.08 -3.43
CA ALA A 222 5.99 -12.66 -2.25
C ALA A 222 5.55 -11.18 -2.40
N ARG A 223 4.70 -10.87 -3.37
CA ARG A 223 4.12 -9.53 -3.56
C ARG A 223 2.68 -9.50 -3.02
N GLY A 224 2.32 -8.43 -2.33
CA GLY A 224 1.02 -8.28 -1.65
C GLY A 224 1.00 -8.92 -0.26
N PRO A 225 -0.19 -9.21 0.32
CA PRO A 225 -0.33 -9.86 1.62
C PRO A 225 0.33 -11.24 1.64
N MET A 226 1.10 -11.51 2.70
CA MET A 226 1.87 -12.74 2.86
C MET A 226 1.28 -13.59 3.99
N GLY A 227 0.69 -14.71 3.62
CA GLY A 227 0.19 -15.73 4.54
C GLY A 227 1.14 -16.93 4.66
N LEU A 228 0.62 -18.05 5.16
CA LEU A 228 1.37 -19.27 5.41
C LEU A 228 2.09 -19.81 4.17
N ASN A 229 1.46 -19.75 3.00
CA ASN A 229 2.05 -20.24 1.74
C ASN A 229 3.34 -19.49 1.37
N THR A 230 3.46 -18.22 1.71
CA THR A 230 4.65 -17.41 1.43
C THR A 230 5.83 -17.80 2.31
N LEU A 231 5.58 -18.39 3.48
CA LEU A 231 6.60 -18.87 4.42
C LEU A 231 7.09 -20.29 4.08
N THR A 232 6.60 -20.88 3.01
CA THR A 232 6.96 -22.22 2.56
C THR A 232 7.47 -22.18 1.12
N THR A 233 8.21 -23.23 0.74
CA THR A 233 8.66 -23.42 -0.64
C THR A 233 8.36 -24.82 -1.11
N THR A 234 8.54 -25.09 -2.39
CA THR A 234 8.27 -26.38 -3.02
C THR A 234 9.58 -27.12 -3.31
N LYS A 235 9.53 -28.45 -3.24
CA LYS A 235 10.54 -29.31 -3.85
C LYS A 235 9.88 -30.32 -4.76
N TYR A 236 10.55 -30.72 -5.81
CA TYR A 236 10.08 -31.75 -6.71
C TYR A 236 10.61 -33.11 -6.25
N SER A 237 9.72 -34.06 -5.99
CA SER A 237 10.07 -35.48 -5.75
C SER A 237 9.80 -36.26 -7.01
N ILE A 238 10.84 -36.78 -7.64
CA ILE A 238 10.78 -37.43 -8.95
C ILE A 238 11.16 -38.91 -8.77
N TYR A 239 10.25 -39.79 -9.14
CA TYR A 239 10.47 -41.24 -9.15
C TYR A 239 10.72 -41.71 -10.59
N GLY A 240 11.92 -42.21 -10.87
CA GLY A 240 12.31 -42.70 -12.17
C GLY A 240 12.35 -44.23 -12.22
N ASN A 241 12.36 -44.75 -13.42
CA ASN A 241 12.53 -46.19 -13.74
C ASN A 241 13.62 -46.36 -14.83
N GLY A 242 14.71 -45.63 -14.70
CA GLY A 242 15.84 -45.71 -15.63
C GLY A 242 15.77 -44.80 -16.85
N GLN A 243 14.85 -43.81 -16.90
CA GLN A 243 14.78 -42.85 -17.99
C GLN A 243 16.07 -42.02 -18.07
N VAL A 244 16.55 -41.78 -19.29
CA VAL A 244 17.67 -40.93 -19.61
C VAL A 244 17.24 -39.84 -20.58
N ARG A 245 17.88 -38.69 -20.48
CA ARG A 245 17.66 -37.58 -21.42
C ARG A 245 18.59 -37.81 -22.65
N SER A 246 17.99 -37.83 -23.86
CA SER A 246 18.69 -37.80 -25.13
C SER A 246 19.31 -36.46 -25.43
#